data_79f69ef13f67fd0037ae854453e8ba99
#
_entry.id   79f69ef13f67fd0037ae854453e8ba99
#
_cell.length_a   1.000
_cell.length_b   1.000
_cell.length_c   1.000
_cell.angle_alpha   90.00
_cell.angle_beta   90.00
_cell.angle_gamma   90.00
#
_symmetry.space_group_name_H-M   'P 1'
#
loop_
_entity.id
_entity.type
_entity.pdbx_description
1 polymer ?
#
loop_
_entity_poly.entity_id
_entity_poly.type
_entity_poly.pdbx_seq_one_letter_code
_entity_poly.pdbx_strand_id
1 'polypeptide(L)' 'MTEIIYVEETAEQIAERDAWAAGAFQREYETITSLRQSEYARLSDPIFMQYQRGEATKQEWLDAVQAVKDANPYPEETN' A
#
# COMPACT_ATOMS: atom_id res chain seq x y z
N MET A 1 -12.24 17.19 35.16
CA MET A 1 -12.14 17.32 34.66
C MET A 1 -11.87 17.32 33.81
N THR A 2 -11.70 17.32 33.62
CA THR A 2 -11.34 17.33 32.87
C THR A 2 -11.45 17.87 31.89
N GLU A 3 -11.73 18.49 31.63
CA GLU A 3 -11.80 18.95 30.63
C GLU A 3 -11.05 19.60 30.04
N ILE A 4 -10.60 19.75 30.26
CA ILE A 4 -9.87 20.32 29.88
C ILE A 4 -9.39 20.23 28.90
N ILE A 5 -9.44 19.87 28.80
CA ILE A 5 -8.93 19.58 28.13
C ILE A 5 -8.91 19.83 27.01
N TYR A 6 -9.34 19.67 26.60
CA TYR A 6 -9.45 19.54 25.46
C TYR A 6 -9.58 20.57 24.67
N VAL A 7 -10.06 21.23 24.96
CA VAL A 7 -10.41 22.28 24.25
C VAL A 7 -9.29 23.11 23.91
N GLU A 8 -8.21 22.88 24.53
CA GLU A 8 -7.09 23.80 24.47
C GLU A 8 -5.96 23.35 23.54
N GLU A 9 -6.29 22.61 22.50
CA GLU A 9 -5.26 22.27 21.54
C GLU A 9 -4.65 23.54 20.94
N THR A 10 -3.33 23.62 20.94
CA THR A 10 -2.64 24.73 20.31
C THR A 10 -2.58 24.55 18.80
N ALA A 11 -2.31 25.62 18.08
CA ALA A 11 -2.13 25.53 16.65
C ALA A 11 -0.99 24.58 16.31
N GLU A 12 0.04 24.53 17.15
CA GLU A 12 1.17 23.64 16.95
C GLU A 12 0.76 22.18 17.07
N GLN A 13 -0.05 21.85 18.07
CA GLN A 13 -0.54 20.47 18.26
C GLN A 13 -1.45 20.04 17.12
N ILE A 14 -2.29 20.95 16.64
CA ILE A 14 -3.17 20.66 15.50
C ILE A 14 -2.35 20.41 14.26
N ALA A 15 -1.31 21.22 14.02
CA ALA A 15 -0.44 21.06 12.87
C ALA A 15 0.30 19.72 12.92
N GLU A 16 0.77 19.32 14.10
CA GLU A 16 1.45 18.04 14.25
C GLU A 16 0.50 16.88 13.99
N ARG A 17 -0.72 16.93 14.49
CA ARG A 17 -1.70 15.89 14.27
C ARG A 17 -2.08 15.80 12.80
N ASP A 18 -2.27 16.94 12.14
CA ASP A 18 -2.63 16.98 10.73
C ASP A 18 -1.48 16.45 9.86
N ALA A 19 -0.25 16.78 10.21
CA ALA A 19 0.92 16.28 9.48
C ALA A 19 1.02 14.76 9.63
N TRP A 20 0.76 14.24 10.83
CA TRP A 20 0.80 12.80 11.06
C TRP A 20 -0.29 12.10 10.27
N ALA A 21 -1.51 12.65 10.28
CA ALA A 21 -2.63 12.09 9.54
C ALA A 21 -2.38 12.13 8.04
N ALA A 22 -1.78 13.21 7.54
CA ALA A 22 -1.43 13.31 6.13
C ALA A 22 -0.40 12.26 5.73
N GLY A 23 0.51 11.91 6.64
CA GLY A 23 1.50 10.88 6.38
C GLY A 23 0.94 9.46 6.47
N ALA A 24 -0.24 9.28 7.06
CA ALA A 24 -0.82 7.95 7.24
C ALA A 24 -1.08 7.27 5.89
N PHE A 25 -1.62 8.01 4.93
CA PHE A 25 -1.85 7.47 3.58
C PHE A 25 -0.53 7.00 2.96
N GLN A 26 0.49 7.83 3.05
CA GLN A 26 1.79 7.49 2.47
C GLN A 26 2.40 6.27 3.14
N ARG A 27 2.27 6.14 4.46
CA ARG A 27 2.77 4.97 5.18
C ARG A 27 2.05 3.70 4.76
N GLU A 28 0.72 3.76 4.61
CA GLU A 28 -0.04 2.63 4.13
C GLU A 28 0.34 2.28 2.69
N TYR A 29 0.49 3.29 1.87
CA TYR A 29 0.88 3.10 0.47
C TYR A 29 2.23 2.39 0.39
N GLU A 30 3.19 2.82 1.20
CA GLU A 30 4.52 2.20 1.21
C GLU A 30 4.48 0.76 1.72
N THR A 31 3.65 0.50 2.72
CA THR A 31 3.47 -0.86 3.23
C THR A 31 2.90 -1.77 2.16
N ILE A 32 1.86 -1.31 1.47
CA ILE A 32 1.25 -2.08 0.38
C ILE A 32 2.24 -2.29 -0.77
N THR A 33 3.04 -1.27 -1.10
CA THR A 33 4.06 -1.40 -2.12
C THR A 33 5.06 -2.50 -1.77
N SER A 34 5.50 -2.54 -0.51
CA SER A 34 6.41 -3.58 -0.05
C SER A 34 5.78 -4.96 -0.11
N LEU A 35 4.51 -5.08 0.29
CA LEU A 35 3.79 -6.35 0.20
C LEU A 35 3.65 -6.81 -1.24
N ARG A 36 3.30 -5.90 -2.14
CA ARG A 36 3.20 -6.23 -3.55
C ARG A 36 4.53 -6.72 -4.11
N GLN A 37 5.61 -6.03 -3.77
CA GLN A 37 6.94 -6.42 -4.24
C GLN A 37 7.31 -7.83 -3.78
N SER A 38 7.04 -8.13 -2.51
CA SER A 38 7.30 -9.47 -1.97
C SER A 38 6.48 -10.53 -2.68
N GLU A 39 5.21 -10.23 -2.96
CA GLU A 39 4.34 -11.20 -3.61
C GLU A 39 4.64 -11.32 -5.10
N TYR A 40 5.06 -10.26 -5.75
CA TYR A 40 5.53 -10.37 -7.14
C TYR A 40 6.70 -11.33 -7.22
N ALA A 41 7.67 -11.18 -6.32
CA ALA A 41 8.84 -12.05 -6.32
C ALA A 41 8.46 -13.50 -6.09
N ARG A 42 7.44 -13.75 -5.27
CA ARG A 42 7.04 -15.11 -4.91
C ARG A 42 6.07 -15.73 -5.91
N LEU A 43 5.16 -14.94 -6.46
CA LEU A 43 4.04 -15.46 -7.25
C LEU A 43 4.14 -15.16 -8.74
N SER A 44 4.46 -13.94 -9.13
CA SER A 44 4.44 -13.56 -10.54
C SER A 44 5.81 -13.68 -11.23
N ASP A 45 6.89 -13.39 -10.53
CA ASP A 45 8.21 -13.47 -11.14
C ASP A 45 8.56 -14.88 -11.61
N PRO A 46 8.25 -15.96 -10.88
CA PRO A 46 8.47 -17.30 -11.42
C PRO A 46 7.70 -17.54 -12.72
N ILE A 47 6.47 -17.04 -12.82
CA ILE A 47 5.67 -17.18 -14.04
C ILE A 47 6.25 -16.34 -15.17
N PHE A 48 6.77 -15.15 -14.86
CA PHE A 48 7.44 -14.33 -15.85
C PHE A 48 8.66 -15.04 -16.43
N MET A 49 9.44 -15.72 -15.58
CA MET A 49 10.58 -16.50 -16.04
C MET A 49 10.13 -17.66 -16.95
N GLN A 50 9.04 -18.31 -16.58
CA GLN A 50 8.46 -19.37 -17.41
C GLN A 50 7.98 -18.82 -18.75
N TYR A 51 7.37 -17.64 -18.72
CA TYR A 51 6.93 -16.97 -19.94
C TYR A 51 8.12 -16.70 -20.86
N GLN A 52 9.23 -16.22 -20.31
CA GLN A 52 10.41 -15.95 -21.10
C GLN A 52 11.01 -17.21 -21.73
N ARG A 53 10.83 -18.37 -21.08
CA ARG A 53 11.30 -19.65 -21.62
C ARG A 53 10.28 -20.31 -22.54
N GLY A 54 9.12 -19.69 -22.74
CA GLY A 54 8.06 -20.28 -23.55
C GLY A 54 7.23 -21.32 -22.82
N GLU A 55 7.34 -21.40 -21.49
CA GLU A 55 6.65 -22.40 -20.68
C GLU A 55 5.33 -21.89 -20.08
N ALA A 56 5.08 -20.59 -20.19
CA ALA A 56 3.85 -19.97 -19.76
C ALA A 56 3.48 -18.87 -20.74
N THR A 57 2.20 -18.49 -20.74
CA THR A 57 1.73 -17.44 -21.64
C THR A 57 1.88 -16.07 -20.94
N LYS A 58 1.90 -15.02 -21.78
CA LYS A 58 1.89 -13.66 -21.24
C LYS A 58 0.66 -13.44 -20.37
N GLN A 59 -0.49 -14.01 -20.76
CA GLN A 59 -1.72 -13.84 -19.99
C GLN A 59 -1.60 -14.47 -18.61
N GLU A 60 -0.96 -15.64 -18.51
CA GLU A 60 -0.74 -16.26 -17.21
C GLU A 60 0.08 -15.38 -16.29
N TRP A 61 1.11 -14.75 -16.85
CA TRP A 61 1.93 -13.81 -16.07
C TRP A 61 1.11 -12.59 -15.65
N LEU A 62 0.35 -12.00 -16.59
CA LEU A 62 -0.47 -10.83 -16.30
C LEU A 62 -1.55 -11.15 -15.25
N ASP A 63 -2.12 -12.35 -15.32
CA ASP A 63 -3.11 -12.77 -14.33
C ASP A 63 -2.51 -12.90 -12.95
N ALA A 64 -1.26 -13.39 -12.85
CA ALA A 64 -0.57 -13.48 -11.57
C ALA A 64 -0.27 -12.09 -11.01
N VAL A 65 0.15 -11.16 -11.86
CA VAL A 65 0.38 -9.77 -11.46
C VAL A 65 -0.92 -9.15 -10.95
N GLN A 66 -2.02 -9.38 -11.66
CA GLN A 66 -3.30 -8.80 -11.27
C GLN A 66 -3.78 -9.39 -9.95
N ALA A 67 -3.56 -10.69 -9.72
CA ALA A 67 -3.93 -11.32 -8.46
C ALA A 67 -3.19 -10.69 -7.27
N VAL A 68 -1.91 -10.35 -7.45
CA VAL A 68 -1.16 -9.67 -6.40
C VAL A 68 -1.76 -8.30 -6.13
N LYS A 69 -2.10 -7.56 -7.16
CA LYS A 69 -2.70 -6.23 -7.00
C LYS A 69 -4.05 -6.32 -6.30
N ASP A 70 -4.86 -7.31 -6.66
CA ASP A 70 -6.19 -7.48 -6.08
C ASP A 70 -6.11 -7.89 -4.61
N ALA A 71 -5.11 -8.68 -4.25
CA ALA A 71 -4.92 -9.11 -2.87
C ALA A 71 -4.36 -7.99 -1.98
N ASN A 72 -3.70 -7.01 -2.59
CA ASN A 72 -3.04 -5.92 -1.86
C ASN A 72 -3.43 -4.57 -2.46
N PRO A 73 -4.70 -4.17 -2.32
CA PRO A 73 -5.14 -2.90 -2.91
C PRO A 73 -4.48 -1.72 -2.18
N TYR A 74 -4.17 -0.68 -2.94
CA TYR A 74 -3.67 0.54 -2.34
C TYR A 74 -4.79 1.22 -1.56
N PRO A 75 -4.45 1.95 -0.50
CA PRO A 75 -5.46 2.68 0.25
C PRO A 75 -6.05 3.78 -0.63
N GLU A 76 -7.35 4.01 -0.44
CA GLU A 76 -8.00 5.10 -1.15
C GLU A 76 -7.69 6.41 -0.46
N GLU A 77 -7.37 7.42 -1.25
CA GLU A 77 -7.15 8.74 -0.72
C GLU A 77 -8.50 9.40 -0.52
N THR A 78 -8.87 9.63 0.72
CA THR A 78 -10.15 10.25 1.05
C THR A 78 -9.93 11.69 1.50
N ASN A 79 -10.79 12.58 1.07
CA ASN A 79 -10.68 13.99 1.43
C ASN A 79 -11.76 14.40 2.41
#